data_1f68241eb05dd479248e83a3ac509bfe
#
_entry.id   1f68241eb05dd479248e83a3ac509bfe
#
_cell.length_a   1.000
_cell.length_b   1.000
_cell.length_c   1.000
_cell.angle_alpha   90.00
_cell.angle_beta   90.00
_cell.angle_gamma   90.00
#
_symmetry.space_group_name_H-M   'P 1'
#
loop_
_entity.id
_entity.type
_entity.pdbx_description
1 polymer ?
#
loop_
_entity_poly.entity_id
_entity_poly.type
_entity_poly.pdbx_seq_one_letter_code
_entity_poly.pdbx_strand_id
1 'polypeptide(L)'
;MYEFDAQKTKDRIVDWIRSFFDANGKDCKAVVAISGGKDSSVTAALCVEALGKDRVFGVLLPNGVQADIDMSMLLVNHLGIEHAVINIKDSFEGLTGELKEKLPVEVSKQTLTNLPARLRMAATYAVSQSLNGRVANTCNLSEDWVGYSTRYGDAAGDFSPLSRLTVQEVKAVGRELGLPEALVDKVPIDGLSGLTDEQNLGFSYETLDKYLRTGVCEDAEIKALIDRKRKMNKFKL
;
A
#
# COMPACT_ATOMS: atom_id res chain seq x y z
N MET A 1 -19.50 -10.47 -19.76
CA MET A 1 -18.89 -10.97 -18.51
C MET A 1 -17.57 -10.24 -18.35
N TYR A 2 -17.23 -9.72 -17.16
CA TYR A 2 -15.93 -9.09 -16.94
C TYR A 2 -14.83 -10.17 -16.91
N GLU A 3 -13.86 -10.06 -17.80
CA GLU A 3 -12.68 -10.93 -17.84
C GLU A 3 -11.45 -10.07 -17.54
N PHE A 4 -10.59 -10.56 -16.64
CA PHE A 4 -9.34 -9.89 -16.29
C PHE A 4 -8.15 -10.63 -16.89
N ASP A 5 -7.39 -9.93 -17.72
CA ASP A 5 -6.15 -10.42 -18.31
C ASP A 5 -4.96 -9.87 -17.52
N ALA A 6 -4.39 -10.71 -16.64
CA ALA A 6 -3.31 -10.33 -15.73
C ALA A 6 -2.02 -9.99 -16.51
N GLN A 7 -1.65 -10.79 -17.51
CA GLN A 7 -0.46 -10.57 -18.33
C GLN A 7 -0.53 -9.22 -19.05
N LYS A 8 -1.61 -8.99 -19.79
CA LYS A 8 -1.80 -7.74 -20.53
C LYS A 8 -1.86 -6.54 -19.60
N THR A 9 -2.45 -6.70 -18.43
CA THR A 9 -2.55 -5.63 -17.41
C THR A 9 -1.20 -5.32 -16.82
N LYS A 10 -0.41 -6.35 -16.47
CA LYS A 10 0.99 -6.21 -16.03
C LYS A 10 1.80 -5.42 -17.06
N ASP A 11 1.77 -5.84 -18.33
CA ASP A 11 2.55 -5.21 -19.40
C ASP A 11 2.17 -3.73 -19.55
N ARG A 12 0.87 -3.39 -19.52
CA ARG A 12 0.41 -1.99 -19.58
C ARG A 12 0.87 -1.15 -18.38
N ILE A 13 0.90 -1.72 -17.17
CA ILE A 13 1.38 -1.00 -15.99
C ILE A 13 2.89 -0.79 -16.06
N VAL A 14 3.64 -1.80 -16.50
CA VAL A 14 5.09 -1.70 -16.72
C VAL A 14 5.41 -0.59 -17.72
N ASP A 15 4.73 -0.53 -18.85
CA ASP A 15 4.93 0.52 -19.86
C ASP A 15 4.52 1.90 -19.33
N TRP A 16 3.45 1.97 -18.53
CA TRP A 16 3.04 3.20 -17.88
C TRP A 16 4.09 3.70 -16.88
N ILE A 17 4.69 2.81 -16.07
CA ILE A 17 5.77 3.16 -15.13
C ILE A 17 6.97 3.70 -15.92
N ARG A 18 7.39 3.04 -16.99
CA ARG A 18 8.48 3.53 -17.87
C ARG A 18 8.20 4.95 -18.36
N SER A 19 7.00 5.16 -18.92
CA SER A 19 6.57 6.47 -19.42
C SER A 19 6.52 7.53 -18.33
N PHE A 20 6.09 7.17 -17.10
CA PHE A 20 6.09 8.08 -15.97
C PHE A 20 7.51 8.54 -15.65
N PHE A 21 8.46 7.62 -15.56
CA PHE A 21 9.85 7.95 -15.23
C PHE A 21 10.55 8.71 -16.36
N ASP A 22 10.28 8.39 -17.62
CA ASP A 22 10.80 9.14 -18.76
C ASP A 22 10.39 10.62 -18.71
N ALA A 23 9.16 10.90 -18.26
CA ALA A 23 8.63 12.25 -18.17
C ALA A 23 9.00 12.98 -16.86
N ASN A 24 9.15 12.26 -15.73
CA ASN A 24 9.23 12.84 -14.38
C ASN A 24 10.52 12.54 -13.63
N GLY A 25 11.50 11.94 -14.28
CA GLY A 25 12.79 11.64 -13.67
C GLY A 25 13.46 10.40 -14.25
N LYS A 26 14.01 10.53 -15.46
CA LYS A 26 14.62 9.43 -16.22
C LYS A 26 15.70 8.67 -15.43
N ASP A 27 16.45 9.36 -14.57
CA ASP A 27 17.52 8.78 -13.75
C ASP A 27 17.11 8.60 -12.28
N CYS A 28 15.83 8.81 -11.96
CA CYS A 28 15.33 8.64 -10.61
C CYS A 28 15.15 7.16 -10.24
N LYS A 29 15.30 6.84 -8.95
CA LYS A 29 14.90 5.54 -8.39
C LYS A 29 13.42 5.53 -8.06
N ALA A 30 12.75 4.38 -8.21
CA ALA A 30 11.46 4.12 -7.59
C ALA A 30 11.69 3.74 -6.12
N VAL A 31 11.10 4.47 -5.19
CA VAL A 31 11.21 4.21 -3.75
C VAL A 31 9.89 3.65 -3.26
N VAL A 32 9.93 2.45 -2.68
CA VAL A 32 8.75 1.70 -2.27
C VAL A 32 8.81 1.38 -0.79
N ALA A 33 7.79 1.80 -0.03
CA ALA A 33 7.62 1.36 1.36
C ALA A 33 7.18 -0.12 1.37
N ILE A 34 8.00 -0.99 1.94
CA ILE A 34 7.83 -2.45 1.93
C ILE A 34 7.23 -2.89 3.26
N SER A 35 5.98 -3.35 3.24
CA SER A 35 5.27 -3.88 4.42
C SER A 35 5.30 -5.41 4.50
N GLY A 36 5.73 -6.10 3.42
CA GLY A 36 5.61 -7.56 3.30
C GLY A 36 4.19 -8.03 2.97
N GLY A 37 3.26 -7.12 2.68
CA GLY A 37 1.92 -7.43 2.15
C GLY A 37 1.90 -7.45 0.62
N LYS A 38 0.80 -7.97 0.05
CA LYS A 38 0.61 -8.13 -1.40
C LYS A 38 0.84 -6.85 -2.21
N ASP A 39 0.29 -5.73 -1.74
CA ASP A 39 0.27 -4.47 -2.51
C ASP A 39 1.67 -3.87 -2.66
N SER A 40 2.41 -3.77 -1.56
CA SER A 40 3.81 -3.31 -1.60
C SER A 40 4.71 -4.27 -2.40
N SER A 41 4.41 -5.58 -2.32
CA SER A 41 5.16 -6.60 -3.06
C SER A 41 4.94 -6.49 -4.57
N VAL A 42 3.69 -6.38 -5.01
CA VAL A 42 3.33 -6.24 -6.42
C VAL A 42 3.83 -4.90 -6.98
N THR A 43 3.71 -3.82 -6.21
CA THR A 43 4.24 -2.50 -6.60
C THR A 43 5.75 -2.55 -6.82
N ALA A 44 6.51 -3.12 -5.88
CA ALA A 44 7.96 -3.25 -6.01
C ALA A 44 8.37 -4.12 -7.21
N ALA A 45 7.69 -5.25 -7.42
CA ALA A 45 7.96 -6.14 -8.54
C ALA A 45 7.65 -5.48 -9.90
N LEU A 46 6.54 -4.74 -10.02
CA LEU A 46 6.21 -3.94 -11.21
C LEU A 46 7.29 -2.87 -11.50
N CYS A 47 7.80 -2.22 -10.45
CA CYS A 47 8.89 -1.25 -10.59
C CYS A 47 10.19 -1.92 -11.06
N VAL A 48 10.51 -3.12 -10.55
CA VAL A 48 11.68 -3.89 -10.99
C VAL A 48 11.54 -4.33 -12.45
N GLU A 49 10.37 -4.81 -12.86
CA GLU A 49 10.09 -5.20 -14.25
C GLU A 49 10.19 -4.01 -15.21
N ALA A 50 9.79 -2.83 -14.74
CA ALA A 50 9.81 -1.61 -15.56
C ALA A 50 11.20 -0.99 -15.67
N LEU A 51 11.95 -0.90 -14.57
CA LEU A 51 13.13 -0.05 -14.44
C LEU A 51 14.44 -0.83 -14.21
N GLY A 52 14.33 -2.12 -13.86
CA GLY A 52 15.45 -2.92 -13.37
C GLY A 52 15.69 -2.72 -11.87
N LYS A 53 16.23 -3.76 -11.20
CA LYS A 53 16.43 -3.80 -9.75
C LYS A 53 17.30 -2.66 -9.19
N ASP A 54 18.29 -2.21 -9.95
CA ASP A 54 19.24 -1.17 -9.51
C ASP A 54 18.59 0.22 -9.40
N ARG A 55 17.41 0.39 -10.01
CA ARG A 55 16.60 1.61 -9.95
C ARG A 55 15.41 1.50 -9.00
N VAL A 56 15.32 0.44 -8.19
CA VAL A 56 14.28 0.28 -7.18
C VAL A 56 14.93 0.21 -5.80
N PHE A 57 14.38 0.95 -4.85
CA PHE A 57 14.85 0.97 -3.47
C PHE A 57 13.70 0.70 -2.50
N GLY A 58 13.87 -0.33 -1.66
CA GLY A 58 12.91 -0.71 -0.63
C GLY A 58 13.13 0.02 0.69
N VAL A 59 12.08 0.52 1.32
CA VAL A 59 12.14 1.10 2.67
C VAL A 59 11.27 0.29 3.60
N LEU A 60 11.87 -0.39 4.58
CA LEU A 60 11.20 -1.16 5.60
C LEU A 60 11.06 -0.29 6.85
N LEU A 61 9.84 -0.09 7.34
CA LEU A 61 9.51 0.93 8.35
C LEU A 61 8.80 0.32 9.58
N PRO A 62 9.50 -0.54 10.36
CA PRO A 62 8.92 -1.08 11.57
C PRO A 62 8.64 0.03 12.61
N ASN A 63 7.58 -0.16 13.40
CA ASN A 63 7.31 0.65 14.59
C ASN A 63 7.62 -0.19 15.84
N GLY A 64 8.87 -0.22 16.24
CA GLY A 64 9.39 -1.14 17.25
C GLY A 64 9.73 -2.50 16.64
N VAL A 65 9.34 -3.58 17.34
CA VAL A 65 9.49 -4.96 16.85
C VAL A 65 8.32 -5.28 15.92
N GLN A 66 8.63 -5.66 14.69
CA GLN A 66 7.63 -6.11 13.73
C GLN A 66 7.74 -7.63 13.57
N ALA A 67 6.71 -8.36 13.98
CA ALA A 67 6.71 -9.83 14.02
C ALA A 67 6.85 -10.47 12.62
N ASP A 68 6.41 -9.79 11.57
CA ASP A 68 6.39 -10.28 10.19
C ASP A 68 7.39 -9.56 9.26
N ILE A 69 8.44 -8.94 9.81
CA ILE A 69 9.48 -8.29 9.02
C ILE A 69 10.16 -9.26 8.04
N ASP A 70 10.16 -10.55 8.34
CA ASP A 70 10.69 -11.61 7.48
C ASP A 70 9.98 -11.64 6.11
N MET A 71 8.70 -11.26 6.04
CA MET A 71 7.98 -11.15 4.75
C MET A 71 8.52 -9.98 3.91
N SER A 72 8.83 -8.86 4.55
CA SER A 72 9.49 -7.74 3.87
C SER A 72 10.89 -8.11 3.40
N MET A 73 11.64 -8.83 4.21
CA MET A 73 12.98 -9.34 3.85
C MET A 73 12.91 -10.40 2.74
N LEU A 74 11.90 -11.28 2.76
CA LEU A 74 11.65 -12.24 1.69
C LEU A 74 11.49 -11.53 0.35
N LEU A 75 10.69 -10.45 0.31
CA LEU A 75 10.48 -9.69 -0.92
C LEU A 75 11.77 -9.04 -1.45
N VAL A 76 12.49 -8.29 -0.60
CA VAL A 76 13.68 -7.57 -1.05
C VAL A 76 14.78 -8.51 -1.52
N ASN A 77 14.90 -9.69 -0.87
CA ASN A 77 15.82 -10.73 -1.28
C ASN A 77 15.38 -11.40 -2.60
N HIS A 78 14.07 -11.68 -2.77
CA HIS A 78 13.53 -12.28 -3.99
C HIS A 78 13.75 -11.35 -5.20
N LEU A 79 13.51 -10.04 -5.04
CA LEU A 79 13.70 -9.06 -6.10
C LEU A 79 15.19 -8.64 -6.27
N GLY A 80 16.05 -8.93 -5.30
CA GLY A 80 17.45 -8.51 -5.31
C GLY A 80 17.66 -7.00 -5.30
N ILE A 81 16.75 -6.24 -4.66
CA ILE A 81 16.79 -4.77 -4.59
C ILE A 81 17.56 -4.27 -3.38
N GLU A 82 18.18 -3.10 -3.51
CA GLU A 82 18.71 -2.34 -2.37
C GLU A 82 17.60 -1.92 -1.42
N HIS A 83 17.88 -1.89 -0.13
CA HIS A 83 16.89 -1.49 0.87
C HIS A 83 17.52 -0.90 2.13
N ALA A 84 16.68 -0.22 2.92
CA ALA A 84 17.01 0.23 4.27
C ALA A 84 15.89 -0.14 5.25
N VAL A 85 16.28 -0.47 6.48
CA VAL A 85 15.35 -0.66 7.61
C VAL A 85 15.44 0.57 8.50
N ILE A 86 14.34 1.33 8.59
CA ILE A 86 14.26 2.57 9.37
C ILE A 86 13.14 2.41 10.40
N ASN A 87 13.51 2.25 11.66
CA ASN A 87 12.55 2.10 12.75
C ASN A 87 11.95 3.45 13.13
N ILE A 88 10.62 3.58 13.03
CA ILE A 88 9.92 4.83 13.35
C ILE A 88 9.49 4.94 14.81
N LYS A 89 9.83 3.96 15.67
CA LYS A 89 9.39 3.89 17.06
C LYS A 89 9.69 5.16 17.84
N ASP A 90 10.93 5.59 17.84
CA ASP A 90 11.35 6.76 18.65
C ASP A 90 10.64 8.04 18.19
N SER A 91 10.44 8.20 16.87
CA SER A 91 9.66 9.31 16.32
C SER A 91 8.20 9.24 16.73
N PHE A 92 7.62 8.05 16.74
CA PHE A 92 6.22 7.83 17.17
C PHE A 92 6.06 8.09 18.65
N GLU A 93 6.93 7.55 19.50
CA GLU A 93 6.89 7.74 20.97
C GLU A 93 7.15 9.20 21.34
N GLY A 94 8.16 9.85 20.73
CA GLY A 94 8.47 11.25 20.97
C GLY A 94 7.32 12.18 20.63
N LEU A 95 6.76 12.06 19.41
CA LEU A 95 5.63 12.90 19.01
C LEU A 95 4.35 12.59 19.83
N THR A 96 4.10 11.34 20.14
CA THR A 96 2.94 10.97 20.98
C THR A 96 3.08 11.52 22.40
N GLY A 97 4.30 11.53 22.96
CA GLY A 97 4.62 12.14 24.25
C GLY A 97 4.28 13.63 24.27
N GLU A 98 4.77 14.39 23.28
CA GLU A 98 4.48 15.81 23.14
C GLU A 98 2.97 16.09 22.99
N LEU A 99 2.27 15.28 22.16
CA LEU A 99 0.83 15.43 22.01
C LEU A 99 0.07 15.21 23.31
N LYS A 100 0.44 14.21 24.12
CA LYS A 100 -0.19 13.93 25.41
C LYS A 100 0.05 15.04 26.43
N GLU A 101 1.22 15.66 26.38
CA GLU A 101 1.58 16.73 27.32
C GLU A 101 0.95 18.09 26.96
N LYS A 102 0.89 18.40 25.66
CA LYS A 102 0.54 19.75 25.20
C LYS A 102 -0.92 19.92 24.75
N LEU A 103 -1.61 18.83 24.38
CA LEU A 103 -3.00 18.96 23.96
C LEU A 103 -3.95 19.15 25.17
N PRO A 104 -4.99 19.98 25.03
CA PRO A 104 -6.00 20.17 26.08
C PRO A 104 -7.01 19.01 26.15
N VAL A 105 -6.83 17.98 25.32
CA VAL A 105 -7.71 16.80 25.20
C VAL A 105 -6.87 15.53 25.09
N GLU A 106 -7.46 14.39 25.41
CA GLU A 106 -6.80 13.09 25.25
C GLU A 106 -6.49 12.79 23.77
N VAL A 107 -5.32 12.20 23.53
CA VAL A 107 -4.94 11.74 22.21
C VAL A 107 -5.87 10.59 21.78
N SER A 108 -6.65 10.81 20.72
CA SER A 108 -7.65 9.85 20.28
C SER A 108 -7.03 8.55 19.75
N LYS A 109 -7.79 7.44 19.85
CA LYS A 109 -7.40 6.15 19.26
C LYS A 109 -7.09 6.31 17.76
N GLN A 110 -7.89 7.09 17.04
CA GLN A 110 -7.67 7.35 15.60
C GLN A 110 -6.34 8.06 15.32
N THR A 111 -5.93 8.99 16.20
CA THR A 111 -4.61 9.62 16.10
C THR A 111 -3.51 8.59 16.22
N LEU A 112 -3.56 7.74 17.25
CA LEU A 112 -2.55 6.70 17.48
C LEU A 112 -2.49 5.66 16.34
N THR A 113 -3.64 5.36 15.73
CA THR A 113 -3.74 4.47 14.57
C THR A 113 -3.12 5.06 13.30
N ASN A 114 -3.39 6.35 13.02
CA ASN A 114 -2.99 6.98 11.76
C ASN A 114 -1.59 7.61 11.81
N LEU A 115 -1.07 7.94 12.98
CA LEU A 115 0.24 8.59 13.12
C LEU A 115 1.40 7.75 12.57
N PRO A 116 1.48 6.41 12.82
CA PRO A 116 2.53 5.60 12.23
C PRO A 116 2.55 5.63 10.70
N ALA A 117 1.39 5.61 10.03
CA ALA A 117 1.32 5.68 8.56
C ALA A 117 1.89 7.02 8.03
N ARG A 118 1.62 8.14 8.73
CA ARG A 118 2.17 9.44 8.35
C ARG A 118 3.66 9.57 8.62
N LEU A 119 4.16 8.99 9.71
CA LEU A 119 5.61 8.94 9.97
C LEU A 119 6.34 8.08 8.94
N ARG A 120 5.75 6.94 8.55
CA ARG A 120 6.28 6.12 7.44
C ARG A 120 6.33 6.89 6.13
N MET A 121 5.28 7.63 5.80
CA MET A 121 5.27 8.49 4.63
C MET A 121 6.41 9.51 4.67
N ALA A 122 6.54 10.26 5.78
CA ALA A 122 7.59 11.26 5.92
C ALA A 122 9.00 10.64 5.78
N ALA A 123 9.26 9.48 6.40
CA ALA A 123 10.52 8.76 6.28
C ALA A 123 10.78 8.27 4.84
N THR A 124 9.74 7.75 4.15
CA THR A 124 9.86 7.29 2.75
C THR A 124 10.21 8.45 1.82
N TYR A 125 9.58 9.61 1.97
CA TYR A 125 9.92 10.80 1.18
C TYR A 125 11.32 11.33 1.50
N ALA A 126 11.76 11.30 2.77
CA ALA A 126 13.11 11.69 3.14
C ALA A 126 14.18 10.79 2.47
N VAL A 127 13.95 9.48 2.43
CA VAL A 127 14.79 8.53 1.69
C VAL A 127 14.74 8.82 0.20
N SER A 128 13.54 9.01 -0.35
CA SER A 128 13.35 9.29 -1.78
C SER A 128 14.12 10.55 -2.22
N GLN A 129 14.02 11.63 -1.48
CA GLN A 129 14.76 12.86 -1.77
C GLN A 129 16.27 12.67 -1.70
N SER A 130 16.75 11.89 -0.71
CA SER A 130 18.19 11.61 -0.54
C SER A 130 18.76 10.76 -1.68
N LEU A 131 17.92 9.93 -2.33
CA LEU A 131 18.31 9.02 -3.42
C LEU A 131 17.92 9.54 -4.83
N ASN A 132 17.48 10.78 -4.94
CA ASN A 132 16.90 11.29 -6.18
C ASN A 132 15.77 10.38 -6.70
N GLY A 133 14.81 10.06 -5.83
CA GLY A 133 13.76 9.08 -6.10
C GLY A 133 12.38 9.69 -6.36
N ARG A 134 11.43 8.78 -6.64
CA ARG A 134 9.99 9.00 -6.68
C ARG A 134 9.32 7.94 -5.84
N VAL A 135 8.41 8.35 -4.97
CA VAL A 135 7.69 7.45 -4.05
C VAL A 135 6.57 6.75 -4.79
N ALA A 136 6.57 5.42 -4.77
CA ALA A 136 5.44 4.62 -5.26
C ALA A 136 4.35 4.54 -4.18
N ASN A 137 3.12 4.93 -4.54
CA ASN A 137 1.94 4.60 -3.76
C ASN A 137 1.60 3.12 -3.94
N THR A 138 1.16 2.47 -2.87
CA THR A 138 0.84 1.03 -2.86
C THR A 138 -0.66 0.74 -2.67
N CYS A 139 -1.52 1.76 -2.57
CA CYS A 139 -2.96 1.58 -2.46
C CYS A 139 -3.55 1.04 -3.76
N ASN A 140 -4.52 0.14 -3.62
CA ASN A 140 -5.29 -0.41 -4.73
C ASN A 140 -6.69 0.22 -4.82
N LEU A 141 -7.41 -0.06 -5.91
CA LEU A 141 -8.74 0.50 -6.17
C LEU A 141 -9.75 0.16 -5.07
N SER A 142 -9.73 -1.06 -4.54
CA SER A 142 -10.71 -1.52 -3.55
C SER A 142 -10.55 -0.76 -2.23
N GLU A 143 -9.31 -0.55 -1.79
CA GLU A 143 -8.99 0.25 -0.60
C GLU A 143 -9.37 1.72 -0.82
N ASP A 144 -8.96 2.30 -1.94
CA ASP A 144 -9.29 3.69 -2.29
C ASP A 144 -10.80 3.89 -2.35
N TRP A 145 -11.55 2.94 -2.95
CA TRP A 145 -13.00 3.07 -3.11
C TRP A 145 -13.75 3.25 -1.80
N VAL A 146 -13.35 2.51 -0.76
CA VAL A 146 -13.96 2.58 0.57
C VAL A 146 -13.20 3.50 1.53
N GLY A 147 -12.09 4.09 1.08
CA GLY A 147 -11.23 4.99 1.85
C GLY A 147 -10.51 4.29 3.00
N TYR A 148 -10.12 3.03 2.79
CA TYR A 148 -9.36 2.22 3.74
C TYR A 148 -7.87 2.52 3.63
N SER A 149 -7.53 3.78 3.87
CA SER A 149 -6.16 4.30 3.88
C SER A 149 -6.07 5.55 4.76
N THR A 150 -4.88 5.86 5.20
CA THR A 150 -4.59 7.09 5.96
C THR A 150 -4.20 8.19 4.99
N ARG A 151 -5.05 9.23 4.89
CA ARG A 151 -4.76 10.42 4.07
C ARG A 151 -3.44 11.06 4.52
N TYR A 152 -2.56 11.35 3.55
CA TYR A 152 -1.19 11.84 3.80
C TYR A 152 -0.33 10.87 4.63
N GLY A 153 -0.65 9.59 4.61
CA GLY A 153 0.14 8.49 5.14
C GLY A 153 0.39 7.49 4.01
N ASP A 154 -0.14 6.28 4.14
CA ASP A 154 -0.06 5.23 3.12
C ASP A 154 -0.75 5.59 1.80
N ALA A 155 -1.73 6.52 1.80
CA ALA A 155 -2.34 7.05 0.58
C ALA A 155 -1.42 7.99 -0.24
N ALA A 156 -0.24 8.36 0.27
CA ALA A 156 0.66 9.28 -0.42
C ALA A 156 1.60 8.55 -1.39
N GLY A 157 1.94 9.24 -2.49
CA GLY A 157 2.92 8.79 -3.47
C GLY A 157 3.02 9.76 -4.63
N ASP A 158 4.10 9.66 -5.40
CA ASP A 158 4.31 10.44 -6.63
C ASP A 158 3.66 9.75 -7.84
N PHE A 159 3.49 8.42 -7.76
CA PHE A 159 2.83 7.61 -8.78
C PHE A 159 2.16 6.38 -8.13
N SER A 160 1.08 5.88 -8.73
CA SER A 160 0.19 4.88 -8.14
C SER A 160 -0.08 3.71 -9.09
N PRO A 161 0.82 2.71 -9.19
CA PRO A 161 0.70 1.61 -10.14
C PRO A 161 -0.56 0.76 -9.97
N LEU A 162 -1.06 0.63 -8.74
CA LEU A 162 -2.19 -0.24 -8.40
C LEU A 162 -3.54 0.47 -8.36
N SER A 163 -3.60 1.80 -8.54
CA SER A 163 -4.81 2.61 -8.32
C SER A 163 -6.05 2.19 -9.12
N ARG A 164 -5.87 1.39 -10.19
CA ARG A 164 -6.96 0.88 -11.04
C ARG A 164 -7.22 -0.61 -10.86
N LEU A 165 -6.49 -1.30 -10.01
CA LEU A 165 -6.62 -2.74 -9.76
C LEU A 165 -7.39 -2.99 -8.47
N THR A 166 -8.32 -3.91 -8.52
CA THR A 166 -8.96 -4.46 -7.32
C THR A 166 -8.00 -5.43 -6.60
N VAL A 167 -8.32 -5.80 -5.37
CA VAL A 167 -7.49 -6.74 -4.58
C VAL A 167 -7.26 -8.06 -5.32
N GLN A 168 -8.30 -8.64 -5.94
CA GLN A 168 -8.15 -9.89 -6.68
C GLN A 168 -7.28 -9.74 -7.92
N GLU A 169 -7.38 -8.60 -8.58
CA GLU A 169 -6.54 -8.26 -9.74
C GLU A 169 -5.08 -8.03 -9.35
N VAL A 170 -4.82 -7.37 -8.22
CA VAL A 170 -3.46 -7.24 -7.66
C VAL A 170 -2.84 -8.61 -7.40
N LYS A 171 -3.59 -9.54 -6.78
CA LYS A 171 -3.13 -10.91 -6.57
C LYS A 171 -2.82 -11.64 -7.89
N ALA A 172 -3.69 -11.50 -8.89
CA ALA A 172 -3.47 -12.10 -10.20
C ALA A 172 -2.20 -11.55 -10.88
N VAL A 173 -1.98 -10.24 -10.85
CA VAL A 173 -0.76 -9.61 -11.36
C VAL A 173 0.47 -10.04 -10.56
N GLY A 174 0.35 -10.21 -9.24
CA GLY A 174 1.44 -10.70 -8.39
C GLY A 174 1.90 -12.10 -8.76
N ARG A 175 0.95 -13.01 -9.08
CA ARG A 175 1.28 -14.36 -9.58
C ARG A 175 1.95 -14.31 -10.95
N GLU A 176 1.47 -13.44 -11.84
CA GLU A 176 2.05 -13.23 -13.16
C GLU A 176 3.48 -12.68 -13.13
N LEU A 177 3.82 -11.93 -12.08
CA LEU A 177 5.18 -11.44 -11.79
C LEU A 177 6.08 -12.50 -11.13
N GLY A 178 5.56 -13.71 -10.85
CA GLY A 178 6.32 -14.78 -10.22
C GLY A 178 6.65 -14.54 -8.74
N LEU A 179 5.86 -13.72 -8.06
CA LEU A 179 6.04 -13.49 -6.63
C LEU A 179 5.71 -14.74 -5.81
N PRO A 180 6.45 -15.02 -4.72
CA PRO A 180 6.12 -16.09 -3.80
C PRO A 180 4.67 -16.01 -3.30
N GLU A 181 3.97 -17.15 -3.25
CA GLU A 181 2.58 -17.24 -2.77
C GLU A 181 2.41 -16.65 -1.37
N ALA A 182 3.39 -16.85 -0.49
CA ALA A 182 3.40 -16.27 0.86
C ALA A 182 3.29 -14.74 0.88
N LEU A 183 3.70 -14.04 -0.18
CA LEU A 183 3.58 -12.58 -0.31
C LEU A 183 2.26 -12.17 -0.97
N VAL A 184 1.77 -12.96 -1.93
CA VAL A 184 0.57 -12.65 -2.71
C VAL A 184 -0.72 -12.97 -1.92
N ASP A 185 -0.72 -14.09 -1.21
CA ASP A 185 -1.91 -14.61 -0.52
C ASP A 185 -1.90 -14.37 1.00
N LYS A 186 -0.88 -13.65 1.52
CA LYS A 186 -0.87 -13.24 2.91
C LYS A 186 -2.14 -12.49 3.28
N VAL A 187 -2.81 -12.97 4.31
CA VAL A 187 -3.99 -12.29 4.86
C VAL A 187 -3.53 -10.99 5.54
N PRO A 188 -4.03 -9.82 5.11
CA PRO A 188 -3.71 -8.56 5.75
C PRO A 188 -4.23 -8.56 7.19
N ILE A 189 -3.33 -8.32 8.14
CA ILE A 189 -3.67 -8.15 9.56
C ILE A 189 -3.38 -6.70 9.93
N ASP A 190 -4.39 -6.01 10.47
CA ASP A 190 -4.18 -4.69 11.07
C ASP A 190 -3.26 -4.85 12.28
N GLY A 191 -2.11 -4.20 12.23
CA GLY A 191 -1.09 -4.26 13.29
C GLY A 191 -1.51 -3.65 14.64
N LEU A 192 -2.74 -3.15 14.76
CA LEU A 192 -3.25 -2.47 15.95
C LEU A 192 -4.44 -3.18 16.60
N SER A 193 -5.39 -3.69 15.82
CA SER A 193 -6.57 -4.38 16.34
C SER A 193 -6.40 -5.89 16.40
N GLY A 194 -5.43 -6.45 15.66
CA GLY A 194 -5.27 -7.88 15.46
C GLY A 194 -6.36 -8.49 14.57
N LEU A 195 -7.24 -7.65 14.02
CA LEU A 195 -8.30 -8.05 13.09
C LEU A 195 -7.80 -7.98 11.66
N THR A 196 -8.41 -8.77 10.78
CA THR A 196 -8.17 -8.65 9.33
C THR A 196 -8.86 -7.39 8.79
N ASP A 197 -8.41 -6.93 7.61
CA ASP A 197 -9.05 -5.80 6.92
C ASP A 197 -10.54 -6.08 6.67
N GLU A 198 -10.89 -7.28 6.23
CA GLU A 198 -12.29 -7.68 5.97
C GLU A 198 -13.15 -7.66 7.23
N GLN A 199 -12.59 -8.06 8.39
CA GLN A 199 -13.28 -7.95 9.68
C GLN A 199 -13.52 -6.48 10.06
N ASN A 200 -12.56 -5.60 9.80
CA ASN A 200 -12.69 -4.16 10.02
C ASN A 200 -13.68 -3.49 9.04
N LEU A 201 -13.71 -3.97 7.81
CA LEU A 201 -14.61 -3.46 6.77
C LEU A 201 -16.05 -3.91 6.96
N GLY A 202 -16.25 -5.16 7.42
CA GLY A 202 -17.55 -5.81 7.55
C GLY A 202 -18.04 -6.49 6.28
N PHE A 203 -17.16 -6.68 5.29
CA PHE A 203 -17.40 -7.43 4.05
C PHE A 203 -16.07 -7.90 3.46
N SER A 204 -16.13 -8.89 2.56
CA SER A 204 -14.95 -9.42 1.88
C SER A 204 -14.52 -8.54 0.70
N TYR A 205 -13.22 -8.55 0.39
CA TYR A 205 -12.71 -7.94 -0.84
C TYR A 205 -13.29 -8.60 -2.10
N GLU A 206 -13.59 -9.89 -2.07
CA GLU A 206 -14.26 -10.56 -3.20
C GLU A 206 -15.61 -9.92 -3.52
N THR A 207 -16.44 -9.66 -2.51
CA THR A 207 -17.73 -8.99 -2.66
C THR A 207 -17.55 -7.55 -3.16
N LEU A 208 -16.61 -6.81 -2.61
CA LEU A 208 -16.32 -5.44 -3.03
C LEU A 208 -15.83 -5.41 -4.49
N ASP A 209 -14.89 -6.25 -4.87
CA ASP A 209 -14.31 -6.29 -6.21
C ASP A 209 -15.35 -6.67 -7.27
N LYS A 210 -16.21 -7.66 -6.97
CA LYS A 210 -17.37 -8.02 -7.81
C LYS A 210 -18.28 -6.80 -8.00
N TYR A 211 -18.61 -6.10 -6.92
CA TYR A 211 -19.45 -4.92 -7.00
C TYR A 211 -18.79 -3.79 -7.84
N LEU A 212 -17.50 -3.56 -7.65
CA LEU A 212 -16.75 -2.55 -8.40
C LEU A 212 -16.73 -2.83 -9.91
N ARG A 213 -16.59 -4.09 -10.31
CA ARG A 213 -16.44 -4.48 -11.72
C ARG A 213 -17.76 -4.73 -12.45
N THR A 214 -18.79 -5.15 -11.73
CA THR A 214 -20.07 -5.55 -12.35
C THR A 214 -21.25 -4.67 -11.98
N GLY A 215 -21.13 -3.86 -10.93
CA GLY A 215 -22.25 -3.10 -10.34
C GLY A 215 -23.21 -3.97 -9.54
N VAL A 216 -22.92 -5.28 -9.39
CA VAL A 216 -23.80 -6.25 -8.71
C VAL A 216 -23.27 -6.59 -7.33
N CYS A 217 -24.09 -6.38 -6.30
CA CYS A 217 -23.89 -6.88 -4.95
C CYS A 217 -25.19 -7.56 -4.53
N GLU A 218 -25.12 -8.86 -4.24
CA GLU A 218 -26.31 -9.68 -3.96
C GLU A 218 -26.94 -9.36 -2.60
N ASP A 219 -26.10 -9.00 -1.63
CA ASP A 219 -26.52 -8.58 -0.30
C ASP A 219 -26.75 -7.06 -0.24
N ALA A 220 -28.00 -6.67 0.00
CA ALA A 220 -28.40 -5.26 0.03
C ALA A 220 -27.81 -4.50 1.25
N GLU A 221 -27.58 -5.19 2.37
CA GLU A 221 -27.00 -4.56 3.57
C GLU A 221 -25.52 -4.30 3.36
N ILE A 222 -24.80 -5.28 2.78
CA ILE A 222 -23.39 -5.12 2.40
C ILE A 222 -23.24 -4.01 1.37
N LYS A 223 -24.09 -3.97 0.35
CA LYS A 223 -24.12 -2.90 -0.65
C LYS A 223 -24.27 -1.52 0.00
N ALA A 224 -25.24 -1.37 0.89
CA ALA A 224 -25.48 -0.12 1.61
C ALA A 224 -24.28 0.28 2.48
N LEU A 225 -23.60 -0.69 3.09
CA LEU A 225 -22.40 -0.45 3.89
C LEU A 225 -21.23 0.04 3.00
N ILE A 226 -20.99 -0.60 1.86
CA ILE A 226 -19.96 -0.19 0.88
C ILE A 226 -20.24 1.25 0.40
N ASP A 227 -21.46 1.53 -0.05
CA ASP A 227 -21.86 2.84 -0.57
C ASP A 227 -21.73 3.95 0.52
N ARG A 228 -22.09 3.62 1.76
CA ARG A 228 -21.92 4.53 2.91
C ARG A 228 -20.43 4.82 3.17
N LYS A 229 -19.55 3.79 3.20
CA LYS A 229 -18.11 3.98 3.40
C LYS A 229 -17.53 4.86 2.29
N ARG A 230 -17.86 4.60 1.03
CA ARG A 230 -17.46 5.44 -0.10
C ARG A 230 -17.89 6.90 0.10
N LYS A 231 -19.17 7.13 0.40
CA LYS A 231 -19.69 8.49 0.61
C LYS A 231 -18.96 9.23 1.72
N MET A 232 -18.72 8.56 2.84
CA MET A 232 -18.04 9.14 4.01
C MET A 232 -16.56 9.44 3.74
N ASN A 233 -15.91 8.66 2.91
CA ASN A 233 -14.47 8.76 2.67
C ASN A 233 -14.09 9.45 1.34
N LYS A 234 -15.08 9.88 0.54
CA LYS A 234 -14.84 10.53 -0.76
C LYS A 234 -13.87 11.73 -0.69
N PHE A 235 -13.82 12.42 0.44
CA PHE A 235 -12.91 13.56 0.64
C PHE A 235 -11.42 13.17 0.76
N LYS A 236 -11.12 11.87 0.91
CA LYS A 236 -9.76 11.36 0.99
C LYS A 236 -9.12 11.15 -0.40
N LEU A 237 -9.96 11.01 -1.42
CA LEU A 237 -9.59 10.70 -2.81
C LEU A 237 -9.13 11.95 -3.56
#